data_921c7d776b18e0dad6b46ec14ff449e2
#
_entry.id   921c7d776b18e0dad6b46ec14ff449e2
#
_cell.length_a   1.000
_cell.length_b   1.000
_cell.length_c   1.000
_cell.angle_alpha   90.00
_cell.angle_beta   90.00
_cell.angle_gamma   90.00
#
_symmetry.space_group_name_H-M   'P 1'
#
loop_
_entity.id
_entity.type
_entity.pdbx_description
1 polymer ?
#
loop_
_entity_poly.entity_id
_entity_poly.type
_entity_poly.pdbx_seq_one_letter_code
_entity_poly.pdbx_strand_id
1 'polypeptide(L)'
;MKDKRIILIGAGNVAHHLAPALLKAGLNLCQIYSRSIESARELGRKTGITYTADLFGIYPDGDIYIFCVSDDALLSLFKSIRINKEAIILHTSGSLPMDIFKPYVTYYGVLYPLQTFTKKRDLDFKEIPLCIEASNPEVLEVLRGLTRLLSVRVEEISSEKRKTLHLAAVFANNFVNHLYGIAGQILEQEGLDFSLLRPLIFETAHKVMLV
;
A
#
# COMPACT_ATOMS: atom_id res chain seq x y z
N MET A 1 15.07 12.93 -5.36
CA MET A 1 14.09 12.12 -4.61
C MET A 1 14.24 12.27 -3.10
N LYS A 2 15.45 12.15 -2.55
CA LYS A 2 15.65 12.18 -1.07
C LYS A 2 15.24 13.49 -0.39
N ASP A 3 15.24 14.59 -1.12
CA ASP A 3 14.87 15.93 -0.58
C ASP A 3 13.37 16.18 -0.64
N LYS A 4 12.59 15.36 -1.39
CA LYS A 4 11.14 15.55 -1.48
C LYS A 4 10.45 15.11 -0.20
N ARG A 5 9.62 16.02 0.33
CA ARG A 5 8.84 15.79 1.57
C ARG A 5 7.66 14.88 1.28
N ILE A 6 7.67 13.71 1.90
CA ILE A 6 6.60 12.70 1.74
C ILE A 6 5.68 12.77 2.95
N ILE A 7 4.38 12.85 2.70
CA ILE A 7 3.32 12.77 3.70
C ILE A 7 2.53 11.49 3.45
N LEU A 8 2.41 10.66 4.47
CA LEU A 8 1.66 9.40 4.40
C LEU A 8 0.27 9.59 5.00
N ILE A 9 -0.75 9.39 4.19
CA ILE A 9 -2.16 9.53 4.57
C ILE A 9 -2.76 8.13 4.76
N GLY A 10 -2.93 7.75 6.03
CA GLY A 10 -3.36 6.42 6.46
C GLY A 10 -2.30 5.69 7.27
N ALA A 11 -2.74 4.92 8.28
CA ALA A 11 -1.89 4.06 9.12
C ALA A 11 -2.43 2.62 9.17
N GLY A 12 -2.95 2.14 8.03
CA GLY A 12 -3.42 0.76 7.84
C GLY A 12 -2.28 -0.20 7.52
N ASN A 13 -2.65 -1.42 7.09
CA ASN A 13 -1.69 -2.50 6.82
C ASN A 13 -0.63 -2.10 5.78
N VAL A 14 -1.02 -1.46 4.67
CA VAL A 14 -0.07 -0.99 3.64
C VAL A 14 0.91 0.02 4.23
N ALA A 15 0.40 1.03 4.95
CA ALA A 15 1.22 2.08 5.54
C ALA A 15 2.24 1.53 6.56
N HIS A 16 1.87 0.49 7.33
CA HIS A 16 2.73 -0.17 8.31
C HIS A 16 3.99 -0.82 7.72
N HIS A 17 3.96 -1.16 6.43
CA HIS A 17 5.10 -1.70 5.69
C HIS A 17 5.76 -0.64 4.81
N LEU A 18 4.98 0.25 4.18
CA LEU A 18 5.51 1.29 3.31
C LEU A 18 6.33 2.35 4.07
N ALA A 19 5.86 2.80 5.25
CA ALA A 19 6.56 3.83 6.00
C ALA A 19 7.98 3.42 6.42
N PRO A 20 8.22 2.22 7.02
CA PRO A 20 9.58 1.75 7.28
C PRO A 20 10.40 1.56 6.01
N ALA A 21 9.80 1.13 4.90
CA ALA A 21 10.49 0.94 3.62
C ALA A 21 10.98 2.29 3.06
N LEU A 22 10.16 3.35 3.11
CA LEU A 22 10.54 4.70 2.73
C LEU A 22 11.77 5.18 3.54
N LEU A 23 11.74 5.00 4.86
CA LEU A 23 12.85 5.39 5.74
C LEU A 23 14.12 4.58 5.48
N LYS A 24 13.99 3.25 5.32
CA LYS A 24 15.13 2.37 4.99
C LYS A 24 15.77 2.74 3.65
N ALA A 25 14.98 3.26 2.70
CA ALA A 25 15.46 3.77 1.42
C ALA A 25 16.10 5.16 1.52
N GLY A 26 16.11 5.77 2.69
CA GLY A 26 16.63 7.13 2.93
C GLY A 26 15.76 8.23 2.32
N LEU A 27 14.46 7.98 2.18
CA LEU A 27 13.48 8.94 1.69
C LEU A 27 12.93 9.79 2.86
N ASN A 28 12.58 11.03 2.56
CA ASN A 28 12.17 12.02 3.54
C ASN A 28 10.67 11.90 3.89
N LEU A 29 10.31 10.88 4.68
CA LEU A 29 8.98 10.77 5.27
C LEU A 29 8.84 11.76 6.42
N CYS A 30 8.01 12.79 6.27
CA CYS A 30 7.89 13.90 7.22
C CYS A 30 6.75 13.73 8.21
N GLN A 31 5.62 13.12 7.78
CA GLN A 31 4.44 13.02 8.62
C GLN A 31 3.59 11.83 8.23
N ILE A 32 2.88 11.30 9.24
CA ILE A 32 1.86 10.26 9.10
C ILE A 32 0.53 10.82 9.62
N TYR A 33 -0.51 10.72 8.82
CA TYR A 33 -1.87 11.02 9.24
C TYR A 33 -2.70 9.75 9.31
N SER A 34 -3.56 9.64 10.34
CA SER A 34 -4.62 8.63 10.36
C SER A 34 -5.82 9.16 11.14
N ARG A 35 -7.03 8.82 10.69
CA ARG A 35 -8.27 9.15 11.41
C ARG A 35 -8.30 8.62 12.85
N SER A 36 -7.71 7.44 13.10
CA SER A 36 -7.49 6.93 14.46
C SER A 36 -6.15 7.44 14.97
N ILE A 37 -6.19 8.15 16.10
CA ILE A 37 -4.97 8.64 16.78
C ILE A 37 -4.12 7.47 17.30
N GLU A 38 -4.75 6.35 17.68
CA GLU A 38 -4.07 5.15 18.14
C GLU A 38 -3.22 4.55 17.01
N SER A 39 -3.81 4.41 15.81
CA SER A 39 -3.12 3.89 14.63
C SER A 39 -2.01 4.85 14.17
N ALA A 40 -2.25 6.16 14.18
CA ALA A 40 -1.23 7.17 13.87
C ALA A 40 -0.05 7.09 14.83
N ARG A 41 -0.34 7.00 16.14
CA ARG A 41 0.66 6.88 17.21
C ARG A 41 1.46 5.58 17.12
N GLU A 42 0.80 4.46 16.86
CA GLU A 42 1.45 3.15 16.70
C GLU A 42 2.52 3.22 15.60
N LEU A 43 2.11 3.70 14.41
CA LEU A 43 3.02 3.80 13.28
C LEU A 43 4.08 4.89 13.48
N GLY A 44 3.71 6.03 14.03
CA GLY A 44 4.63 7.13 14.35
C GLY A 44 5.72 6.70 15.34
N ARG A 45 5.36 5.96 16.40
CA ARG A 45 6.35 5.40 17.36
C ARG A 45 7.26 4.35 16.70
N LYS A 46 6.71 3.47 15.87
CA LYS A 46 7.49 2.46 15.13
C LYS A 46 8.54 3.09 14.22
N THR A 47 8.23 4.24 13.64
CA THR A 47 9.05 4.90 12.61
C THR A 47 9.86 6.10 13.11
N GLY A 48 9.53 6.63 14.29
CA GLY A 48 10.11 7.90 14.79
C GLY A 48 9.56 9.14 14.06
N ILE A 49 8.50 9.02 13.28
CA ILE A 49 7.94 10.09 12.46
C ILE A 49 6.80 10.81 13.17
N THR A 50 6.73 12.13 12.99
CA THR A 50 5.61 12.95 13.47
C THR A 50 4.30 12.43 12.93
N TYR A 51 3.27 12.42 13.80
CA TYR A 51 1.95 11.92 13.43
C TYR A 51 0.83 12.84 13.91
N THR A 52 -0.30 12.78 13.22
CA THR A 52 -1.50 13.53 13.60
C THR A 52 -2.78 12.75 13.26
N ALA A 53 -3.87 13.03 13.97
CA ALA A 53 -5.22 12.61 13.61
C ALA A 53 -6.12 13.83 13.27
N ASP A 54 -5.56 15.03 13.37
CA ASP A 54 -6.23 16.27 12.98
C ASP A 54 -5.97 16.55 11.48
N LEU A 55 -7.05 16.74 10.72
CA LEU A 55 -7.00 17.09 9.29
C LEU A 55 -6.29 18.44 9.06
N PHE A 56 -6.46 19.38 9.97
CA PHE A 56 -5.78 20.69 9.90
C PHE A 56 -4.32 20.64 10.33
N GLY A 57 -3.92 19.56 11.02
CA GLY A 57 -2.54 19.29 11.41
C GLY A 57 -1.71 18.61 10.33
N ILE A 58 -2.29 18.26 9.17
CA ILE A 58 -1.55 17.72 8.04
C ILE A 58 -0.68 18.82 7.42
N TYR A 59 0.61 18.54 7.24
CA TYR A 59 1.54 19.50 6.62
C TYR A 59 1.10 19.82 5.19
N PRO A 60 0.82 21.10 4.87
CA PRO A 60 0.30 21.49 3.56
C PRO A 60 1.39 21.64 2.50
N ASP A 61 2.66 21.58 2.89
CA ASP A 61 3.85 21.83 2.07
C ASP A 61 4.62 20.55 1.72
N GLY A 62 3.93 19.38 1.74
CA GLY A 62 4.46 18.13 1.20
C GLY A 62 4.62 18.20 -0.32
N ASP A 63 5.67 17.55 -0.83
CA ASP A 63 5.87 17.36 -2.28
C ASP A 63 5.09 16.15 -2.81
N ILE A 64 4.93 15.13 -1.98
CA ILE A 64 4.25 13.88 -2.33
C ILE A 64 3.33 13.47 -1.18
N TYR A 65 2.05 13.24 -1.49
CA TYR A 65 1.09 12.67 -0.56
C TYR A 65 0.70 11.26 -1.03
N ILE A 66 0.94 10.26 -0.17
CA ILE A 66 0.63 8.86 -0.49
C ILE A 66 -0.57 8.43 0.35
N PHE A 67 -1.69 8.16 -0.30
CA PHE A 67 -2.93 7.73 0.33
C PHE A 67 -2.96 6.21 0.47
N CYS A 68 -2.83 5.73 1.71
CA CYS A 68 -2.91 4.33 2.13
C CYS A 68 -4.18 4.09 2.95
N VAL A 69 -5.32 4.48 2.41
CA VAL A 69 -6.65 4.38 3.02
C VAL A 69 -7.55 3.44 2.21
N SER A 70 -8.74 3.10 2.76
CA SER A 70 -9.73 2.33 1.99
C SER A 70 -10.23 3.13 0.79
N ASP A 71 -10.65 2.41 -0.25
CA ASP A 71 -11.15 2.99 -1.50
C ASP A 71 -12.32 3.97 -1.26
N ASP A 72 -13.25 3.60 -0.38
CA ASP A 72 -14.42 4.43 -0.03
C ASP A 72 -14.05 5.75 0.66
N ALA A 73 -12.97 5.75 1.44
CA ALA A 73 -12.53 6.93 2.19
C ALA A 73 -11.64 7.88 1.37
N LEU A 74 -11.04 7.40 0.28
CA LEU A 74 -9.96 8.10 -0.41
C LEU A 74 -10.37 9.48 -0.90
N LEU A 75 -11.41 9.57 -1.72
CA LEU A 75 -11.80 10.82 -2.35
C LEU A 75 -12.38 11.84 -1.35
N SER A 76 -13.15 11.38 -0.37
CA SER A 76 -13.69 12.25 0.68
C SER A 76 -12.58 12.84 1.54
N LEU A 77 -11.61 12.03 1.92
CA LEU A 77 -10.45 12.46 2.69
C LEU A 77 -9.58 13.44 1.89
N PHE A 78 -9.27 13.10 0.62
CA PHE A 78 -8.52 13.98 -0.26
C PHE A 78 -9.13 15.39 -0.35
N LYS A 79 -10.47 15.49 -0.51
CA LYS A 79 -11.18 16.77 -0.58
C LYS A 79 -11.21 17.56 0.74
N SER A 80 -10.94 16.90 1.84
CA SER A 80 -11.00 17.51 3.19
C SER A 80 -9.67 18.08 3.67
N ILE A 81 -8.56 17.81 2.96
CA ILE A 81 -7.23 18.25 3.35
C ILE A 81 -6.74 19.41 2.49
N ARG A 82 -5.89 20.24 3.09
CA ARG A 82 -5.19 21.30 2.37
C ARG A 82 -3.84 20.77 1.91
N ILE A 83 -3.59 20.84 0.60
CA ILE A 83 -2.34 20.40 -0.01
C ILE A 83 -1.83 21.45 -0.99
N ASN A 84 -0.53 21.46 -1.22
CA ASN A 84 0.08 22.25 -2.27
C ASN A 84 -0.44 21.78 -3.64
N LYS A 85 -0.80 22.70 -4.53
CA LYS A 85 -1.30 22.41 -5.89
C LYS A 85 -0.25 21.74 -6.77
N GLU A 86 1.03 21.93 -6.48
CA GLU A 86 2.16 21.34 -7.19
C GLU A 86 2.57 19.99 -6.60
N ALA A 87 1.90 19.54 -5.53
CA ALA A 87 2.19 18.24 -4.92
C ALA A 87 1.73 17.09 -5.80
N ILE A 88 2.47 16.00 -5.76
CA ILE A 88 2.10 14.74 -6.41
C ILE A 88 1.19 13.95 -5.46
N ILE A 89 0.02 13.60 -5.94
CA ILE A 89 -0.99 12.83 -5.20
C ILE A 89 -0.99 11.38 -5.66
N LEU A 90 -0.67 10.47 -4.77
CA LEU A 90 -0.60 9.04 -5.06
C LEU A 90 -1.61 8.26 -4.23
N HIS A 91 -2.22 7.23 -4.80
CA HIS A 91 -2.95 6.23 -4.03
C HIS A 91 -2.35 4.83 -4.18
N THR A 92 -2.66 3.95 -3.24
CA THR A 92 -2.16 2.57 -3.21
C THR A 92 -3.23 1.53 -3.53
N SER A 93 -4.37 1.94 -4.06
CA SER A 93 -5.47 1.03 -4.42
C SER A 93 -5.16 0.19 -5.66
N GLY A 94 -5.52 -1.09 -5.62
CA GLY A 94 -5.48 -2.00 -6.77
C GLY A 94 -6.68 -1.85 -7.70
N SER A 95 -7.84 -1.36 -7.19
CA SER A 95 -9.14 -1.35 -7.88
C SER A 95 -9.52 0.02 -8.43
N LEU A 96 -9.17 1.13 -7.73
CA LEU A 96 -9.54 2.47 -8.15
C LEU A 96 -8.76 2.95 -9.37
N PRO A 97 -9.41 3.65 -10.32
CA PRO A 97 -8.71 4.26 -11.44
C PRO A 97 -7.82 5.42 -10.96
N MET A 98 -6.69 5.63 -11.63
CA MET A 98 -5.81 6.76 -11.38
C MET A 98 -6.55 8.09 -11.53
N ASP A 99 -7.42 8.19 -12.51
CA ASP A 99 -8.16 9.40 -12.90
C ASP A 99 -9.18 9.89 -11.85
N ILE A 100 -9.30 9.21 -10.70
CA ILE A 100 -10.12 9.69 -9.58
C ILE A 100 -9.68 11.09 -9.10
N PHE A 101 -8.41 11.45 -9.31
CA PHE A 101 -7.85 12.75 -8.94
C PHE A 101 -7.87 13.78 -10.06
N LYS A 102 -8.08 13.36 -11.32
CA LYS A 102 -8.03 14.22 -12.53
C LYS A 102 -8.83 15.53 -12.45
N PRO A 103 -10.05 15.55 -11.85
CA PRO A 103 -10.81 16.81 -11.77
C PRO A 103 -10.24 17.83 -10.77
N TYR A 104 -9.24 17.47 -9.97
CA TYR A 104 -8.83 18.25 -8.80
C TYR A 104 -7.36 18.70 -8.84
N VAL A 105 -6.48 17.89 -9.44
CA VAL A 105 -5.02 18.12 -9.46
C VAL A 105 -4.41 17.73 -10.78
N THR A 106 -3.24 18.32 -11.10
CA THR A 106 -2.48 18.05 -12.32
C THR A 106 -1.52 16.88 -12.15
N TYR A 107 -0.93 16.75 -10.97
CA TYR A 107 0.14 15.79 -10.67
C TYR A 107 -0.42 14.67 -9.79
N TYR A 108 -0.72 13.53 -10.38
CA TYR A 108 -1.28 12.38 -9.65
C TYR A 108 -0.84 11.06 -10.27
N GLY A 109 -0.99 10.00 -9.51
CA GLY A 109 -0.60 8.67 -9.95
C GLY A 109 -0.96 7.58 -8.97
N VAL A 110 -0.43 6.40 -9.23
CA VAL A 110 -0.62 5.20 -8.42
C VAL A 110 0.72 4.62 -8.02
N LEU A 111 0.81 4.20 -6.78
CA LEU A 111 1.87 3.38 -6.21
C LEU A 111 1.21 2.15 -5.57
N TYR A 112 0.96 1.10 -6.35
CA TYR A 112 0.27 -0.10 -5.87
C TYR A 112 1.26 -1.22 -5.56
N PRO A 113 1.49 -1.55 -4.28
CA PRO A 113 2.28 -2.73 -3.91
C PRO A 113 1.41 -3.98 -4.01
N LEU A 114 1.81 -4.92 -4.87
CA LEU A 114 1.10 -6.18 -5.09
C LEU A 114 1.47 -7.19 -4.02
N GLN A 115 0.82 -7.10 -2.86
CA GLN A 115 1.04 -7.99 -1.73
C GLN A 115 -0.17 -8.00 -0.79
N THR A 116 -0.30 -9.07 0.00
CA THR A 116 -1.18 -9.09 1.17
C THR A 116 -0.42 -8.60 2.38
N PHE A 117 -0.98 -7.59 3.05
CA PHE A 117 -0.34 -6.94 4.20
C PHE A 117 -1.08 -7.24 5.50
N THR A 118 -0.31 -7.56 6.52
CA THR A 118 -0.78 -7.66 7.91
C THR A 118 0.27 -7.07 8.84
N LYS A 119 -0.17 -6.29 9.83
CA LYS A 119 0.73 -5.65 10.80
C LYS A 119 1.59 -6.62 11.61
N LYS A 120 1.13 -7.89 11.72
CA LYS A 120 1.77 -8.92 12.56
C LYS A 120 2.94 -9.65 11.89
N ARG A 121 3.19 -9.42 10.61
CA ARG A 121 4.23 -10.13 9.86
C ARG A 121 5.17 -9.12 9.21
N ASP A 122 6.46 -9.27 9.45
CA ASP A 122 7.46 -8.50 8.72
C ASP A 122 7.63 -9.05 7.30
N LEU A 123 7.67 -8.14 6.34
CA LEU A 123 7.87 -8.42 4.93
C LEU A 123 9.07 -7.61 4.43
N ASP A 124 9.92 -8.22 3.62
CA ASP A 124 10.92 -7.44 2.89
C ASP A 124 10.22 -6.71 1.74
N PHE A 125 10.10 -5.39 1.89
CA PHE A 125 9.43 -4.56 0.90
C PHE A 125 10.17 -4.54 -0.44
N LYS A 126 11.46 -4.88 -0.46
CA LYS A 126 12.26 -5.02 -1.69
C LYS A 126 11.75 -6.11 -2.63
N GLU A 127 11.20 -7.17 -2.08
CA GLU A 127 10.67 -8.31 -2.85
C GLU A 127 9.24 -8.09 -3.35
N ILE A 128 8.58 -7.00 -2.94
CA ILE A 128 7.19 -6.72 -3.31
C ILE A 128 7.15 -6.03 -4.67
N PRO A 129 6.49 -6.62 -5.70
CA PRO A 129 6.28 -5.95 -6.97
C PRO A 129 5.47 -4.66 -6.77
N LEU A 130 5.95 -3.56 -7.35
CA LEU A 130 5.27 -2.27 -7.34
C LEU A 130 4.71 -1.98 -8.73
N CYS A 131 3.41 -1.76 -8.81
CA CYS A 131 2.76 -1.30 -10.02
C CYS A 131 2.56 0.21 -9.95
N ILE A 132 3.00 0.93 -10.99
CA ILE A 132 2.91 2.39 -11.06
C ILE A 132 2.12 2.84 -12.28
N GLU A 133 1.47 4.00 -12.12
CA GLU A 133 0.78 4.72 -13.18
C GLU A 133 0.86 6.21 -12.89
N ALA A 134 1.03 7.05 -13.90
CA ALA A 134 1.25 8.48 -13.73
C ALA A 134 0.43 9.31 -14.71
N SER A 135 -0.04 10.48 -14.26
CA SER A 135 -0.83 11.42 -15.06
C SER A 135 -0.06 12.06 -16.21
N ASN A 136 1.27 12.13 -16.08
CA ASN A 136 2.16 12.75 -17.06
C ASN A 136 3.61 12.22 -16.91
N PRO A 137 4.51 12.51 -17.87
CA PRO A 137 5.92 12.05 -17.84
C PRO A 137 6.69 12.53 -16.62
N GLU A 138 6.42 13.73 -16.11
CA GLU A 138 7.13 14.29 -14.95
C GLU A 138 6.83 13.47 -13.68
N VAL A 139 5.55 13.18 -13.44
CA VAL A 139 5.12 12.31 -12.33
C VAL A 139 5.69 10.91 -12.49
N LEU A 140 5.74 10.39 -13.72
CA LEU A 140 6.29 9.06 -13.99
C LEU A 140 7.77 8.96 -13.61
N GLU A 141 8.58 9.96 -13.95
CA GLU A 141 10.00 9.98 -13.57
C GLU A 141 10.18 10.05 -12.04
N VAL A 142 9.33 10.81 -11.35
CA VAL A 142 9.35 10.85 -9.88
C VAL A 142 8.99 9.48 -9.30
N LEU A 143 7.93 8.83 -9.82
CA LEU A 143 7.52 7.49 -9.39
C LEU A 143 8.59 6.43 -9.66
N ARG A 144 9.24 6.45 -10.83
CA ARG A 144 10.36 5.56 -11.15
C ARG A 144 11.52 5.76 -10.16
N GLY A 145 11.88 7.01 -9.88
CA GLY A 145 12.93 7.33 -8.91
C GLY A 145 12.60 6.87 -7.48
N LEU A 146 11.33 7.00 -7.07
CA LEU A 146 10.84 6.54 -5.78
C LEU A 146 10.87 5.01 -5.68
N THR A 147 10.26 4.33 -6.66
CA THR A 147 9.99 2.89 -6.58
C THR A 147 11.23 2.02 -6.76
N ARG A 148 12.22 2.44 -7.56
CA ARG A 148 13.54 1.77 -7.68
C ARG A 148 14.29 1.70 -6.35
N LEU A 149 14.05 2.66 -5.45
CA LEU A 149 14.62 2.63 -4.10
C LEU A 149 13.87 1.67 -3.18
N LEU A 150 12.62 1.35 -3.47
CA LEU A 150 11.73 0.55 -2.64
C LEU A 150 11.67 -0.92 -3.04
N SER A 151 11.73 -1.24 -4.34
CA SER A 151 11.55 -2.60 -4.83
C SER A 151 12.51 -2.92 -5.98
N VAL A 152 12.84 -4.21 -6.11
CA VAL A 152 13.60 -4.75 -7.24
C VAL A 152 12.73 -4.96 -8.48
N ARG A 153 11.40 -4.98 -8.32
CA ARG A 153 10.45 -5.19 -9.41
C ARG A 153 9.43 -4.07 -9.49
N VAL A 154 9.47 -3.30 -10.57
CA VAL A 154 8.56 -2.19 -10.85
C VAL A 154 7.94 -2.37 -12.22
N GLU A 155 6.60 -2.34 -12.28
CA GLU A 155 5.83 -2.52 -13.50
C GLU A 155 4.97 -1.27 -13.77
N GLU A 156 5.05 -0.73 -14.98
CA GLU A 156 4.20 0.37 -15.43
C GLU A 156 2.95 -0.23 -16.08
N ILE A 157 1.81 -0.11 -15.41
CA ILE A 157 0.55 -0.68 -15.90
C ILE A 157 -0.60 0.29 -15.75
N SER A 158 -1.52 0.26 -16.72
CA SER A 158 -2.74 1.09 -16.68
C SER A 158 -3.70 0.67 -15.56
N SER A 159 -4.61 1.56 -15.20
CA SER A 159 -5.68 1.30 -14.22
C SER A 159 -6.49 0.04 -14.54
N GLU A 160 -6.77 -0.20 -15.83
CA GLU A 160 -7.50 -1.39 -16.29
C GLU A 160 -6.71 -2.68 -16.06
N LYS A 161 -5.43 -2.69 -16.47
CA LYS A 161 -4.53 -3.84 -16.24
C LYS A 161 -4.31 -4.06 -14.74
N ARG A 162 -4.15 -3.00 -13.95
CA ARG A 162 -4.01 -3.09 -12.49
C ARG A 162 -5.25 -3.68 -11.85
N LYS A 163 -6.45 -3.27 -12.26
CA LYS A 163 -7.71 -3.85 -11.77
C LYS A 163 -7.81 -5.34 -12.08
N THR A 164 -7.43 -5.75 -13.28
CA THR A 164 -7.39 -7.17 -13.67
C THR A 164 -6.36 -7.95 -12.83
N LEU A 165 -5.15 -7.39 -12.66
CA LEU A 165 -4.11 -7.99 -11.82
C LEU A 165 -4.55 -8.11 -10.37
N HIS A 166 -5.19 -7.07 -9.82
CA HIS A 166 -5.74 -7.09 -8.46
C HIS A 166 -6.81 -8.18 -8.31
N LEU A 167 -7.72 -8.32 -9.28
CA LEU A 167 -8.72 -9.39 -9.27
C LEU A 167 -8.07 -10.77 -9.28
N ALA A 168 -7.08 -11.00 -10.12
CA ALA A 168 -6.32 -12.25 -10.14
C ALA A 168 -5.63 -12.53 -8.80
N ALA A 169 -5.05 -11.50 -8.17
CA ALA A 169 -4.43 -11.60 -6.86
C ALA A 169 -5.44 -11.95 -5.74
N VAL A 170 -6.68 -11.44 -5.82
CA VAL A 170 -7.76 -11.83 -4.90
C VAL A 170 -8.02 -13.34 -4.99
N PHE A 171 -8.09 -13.91 -6.19
CA PHE A 171 -8.24 -15.36 -6.36
C PHE A 171 -7.02 -16.13 -5.86
N ALA A 172 -5.81 -15.69 -6.22
CA ALA A 172 -4.58 -16.39 -5.85
C ALA A 172 -4.24 -16.32 -4.35
N ASN A 173 -4.77 -15.35 -3.62
CA ASN A 173 -4.45 -15.15 -2.21
C ASN A 173 -5.69 -15.13 -1.30
N ASN A 174 -6.64 -14.22 -1.50
CA ASN A 174 -7.71 -13.99 -0.52
C ASN A 174 -8.68 -15.19 -0.45
N PHE A 175 -9.09 -15.74 -1.60
CA PHE A 175 -9.93 -16.93 -1.63
C PHE A 175 -9.20 -18.17 -1.09
N VAL A 176 -7.91 -18.32 -1.41
CA VAL A 176 -7.09 -19.41 -0.87
C VAL A 176 -7.01 -19.33 0.65
N ASN A 177 -6.74 -18.15 1.21
CA ASN A 177 -6.75 -17.95 2.66
C ASN A 177 -8.12 -18.23 3.30
N HIS A 178 -9.21 -17.86 2.63
CA HIS A 178 -10.56 -18.15 3.10
C HIS A 178 -10.81 -19.66 3.14
N LEU A 179 -10.41 -20.39 2.10
CA LEU A 179 -10.52 -21.85 2.05
C LEU A 179 -9.69 -22.54 3.16
N TYR A 180 -8.50 -22.01 3.48
CA TYR A 180 -7.72 -22.51 4.63
C TYR A 180 -8.45 -22.27 5.95
N GLY A 181 -9.17 -21.14 6.09
CA GLY A 181 -10.02 -20.88 7.26
C GLY A 181 -11.14 -21.91 7.40
N ILE A 182 -11.82 -22.24 6.28
CA ILE A 182 -12.85 -23.29 6.25
C ILE A 182 -12.26 -24.66 6.62
N ALA A 183 -11.11 -25.03 6.05
CA ALA A 183 -10.42 -26.27 6.39
C ALA A 183 -10.07 -26.36 7.89
N GLY A 184 -9.65 -25.22 8.48
CA GLY A 184 -9.42 -25.13 9.92
C GLY A 184 -10.67 -25.41 10.75
N GLN A 185 -11.81 -24.82 10.39
CA GLN A 185 -13.08 -25.05 11.06
C GLN A 185 -13.55 -26.52 10.97
N ILE A 186 -13.33 -27.17 9.82
CA ILE A 186 -13.66 -28.61 9.65
C ILE A 186 -12.84 -29.46 10.62
N LEU A 187 -11.53 -29.20 10.72
CA LEU A 187 -10.65 -29.96 11.62
C LEU A 187 -10.98 -29.71 13.10
N GLU A 188 -11.32 -28.48 13.46
CA GLU A 188 -11.68 -28.10 14.83
C GLU A 188 -12.89 -28.89 15.34
N GLN A 189 -13.86 -29.21 14.49
CA GLN A 189 -15.06 -30.02 14.85
C GLN A 189 -14.69 -31.42 15.32
N GLU A 190 -13.57 -31.97 14.83
CA GLU A 190 -13.07 -33.31 15.19
C GLU A 190 -11.85 -33.25 16.12
N GLY A 191 -11.54 -32.07 16.66
CA GLY A 191 -10.38 -31.87 17.58
C GLY A 191 -9.02 -32.07 16.93
N LEU A 192 -8.92 -31.94 15.61
CA LEU A 192 -7.68 -32.13 14.85
C LEU A 192 -6.93 -30.78 14.70
N ASP A 193 -5.59 -30.83 14.80
CA ASP A 193 -4.76 -29.63 14.64
C ASP A 193 -4.56 -29.25 13.17
N PHE A 194 -4.74 -27.98 12.85
CA PHE A 194 -4.54 -27.42 11.50
C PHE A 194 -3.12 -27.63 10.97
N SER A 195 -2.14 -27.80 11.85
CA SER A 195 -0.74 -28.04 11.45
C SER A 195 -0.56 -29.30 10.58
N LEU A 196 -1.47 -30.28 10.68
CA LEU A 196 -1.47 -31.48 9.85
C LEU A 196 -1.60 -31.15 8.35
N LEU A 197 -2.25 -30.04 8.00
CA LEU A 197 -2.41 -29.61 6.59
C LEU A 197 -1.23 -28.79 6.07
N ARG A 198 -0.33 -28.29 6.93
CA ARG A 198 0.79 -27.42 6.51
C ARG A 198 1.66 -28.03 5.40
N PRO A 199 2.08 -29.33 5.48
CA PRO A 199 2.88 -29.93 4.41
C PRO A 199 2.14 -29.97 3.08
N LEU A 200 0.82 -30.27 3.09
CA LEU A 200 -0.01 -30.31 1.89
C LEU A 200 -0.17 -28.91 1.29
N ILE A 201 -0.39 -27.90 2.10
CA ILE A 201 -0.50 -26.49 1.67
C ILE A 201 0.81 -26.05 1.02
N PHE A 202 1.94 -26.35 1.65
CA PHE A 202 3.27 -26.02 1.10
C PHE A 202 3.49 -26.69 -0.26
N GLU A 203 3.21 -28.00 -0.38
CA GLU A 203 3.37 -28.73 -1.63
C GLU A 203 2.47 -28.18 -2.75
N THR A 204 1.24 -27.79 -2.42
CA THR A 204 0.31 -27.18 -3.39
C THR A 204 0.86 -25.85 -3.92
N ALA A 205 1.36 -24.98 -3.03
CA ALA A 205 1.96 -23.72 -3.42
C ALA A 205 3.25 -23.94 -4.23
N HIS A 206 4.07 -24.91 -3.84
CA HIS A 206 5.33 -25.22 -4.54
C HIS A 206 5.09 -25.70 -5.98
N LYS A 207 4.09 -26.56 -6.20
CA LYS A 207 3.72 -27.01 -7.55
C LYS A 207 3.37 -25.86 -8.50
N VAL A 208 2.62 -24.87 -8.00
CA VAL A 208 2.24 -23.70 -8.80
C VAL A 208 3.45 -22.85 -9.21
N MET A 209 4.52 -22.86 -8.41
CA MET A 209 5.76 -22.12 -8.73
C MET A 209 6.63 -22.78 -9.79
N LEU A 210 6.34 -24.04 -10.15
CA LEU A 210 7.09 -24.81 -11.16
C LEU A 210 6.42 -24.78 -12.55
N VAL A 211 5.24 -24.17 -12.66
CA VAL A 211 4.47 -23.97 -13.90
C VAL A 211 4.71 -22.56 -14.44
#